data_c1c4d2d707a9b938d75fd0486ea1e647
#
_entry.id   c1c4d2d707a9b938d75fd0486ea1e647
#
_cell.length_a   1.000
_cell.length_b   1.000
_cell.length_c   1.000
_cell.angle_alpha   90.00
_cell.angle_beta   90.00
_cell.angle_gamma   90.00
#
_symmetry.space_group_name_H-M   'P 1'
#
loop_
_entity.id
_entity.type
_entity.pdbx_description
1 polymer ?
#
loop_
_entity_poly.entity_id
_entity_poly.type
_entity_poly.pdbx_seq_one_letter_code
_entity_poly.pdbx_strand_id
1 'polypeptide(L)' 'MSESIVTKIISIVQERQNMDDGAPVNTRDIADAPGLSIYQVRLYLEQLHDVGVLEKVNAGKGVPGLWRLL' A
#
# COMPACT_ATOMS: atom_id res chain seq x y z
N MET A 1 12.40 17.54 8.51
CA MET A 1 12.66 16.75 7.29
C MET A 1 11.38 16.13 6.79
N SER A 2 11.15 16.21 5.51
CA SER A 2 9.97 15.61 4.92
C SER A 2 10.17 14.10 4.75
N GLU A 3 9.19 13.32 5.11
CA GLU A 3 9.16 11.90 4.82
C GLU A 3 9.04 11.66 3.32
N SER A 4 9.73 10.64 2.83
CA SER A 4 9.53 10.26 1.44
C SER A 4 8.14 9.63 1.28
N ILE A 5 7.60 9.71 0.07
CA ILE A 5 6.30 9.08 -0.23
C ILE A 5 6.36 7.57 0.03
N VAL A 6 7.48 6.95 -0.34
CA VAL A 6 7.67 5.51 -0.13
C VAL A 6 7.61 5.15 1.36
N THR A 7 8.32 5.89 2.20
CA THR A 7 8.30 5.67 3.65
C THR A 7 6.88 5.84 4.20
N LYS A 8 6.18 6.86 3.72
CA LYS A 8 4.81 7.13 4.14
C LYS A 8 3.87 5.99 3.79
N ILE A 9 3.99 5.46 2.58
CA ILE A 9 3.17 4.34 2.12
C ILE A 9 3.44 3.10 2.96
N ILE A 10 4.70 2.79 3.21
CA ILE A 10 5.07 1.63 4.03
C ILE A 10 4.50 1.76 5.44
N SER A 11 4.61 2.95 6.03
CA SER A 11 4.07 3.21 7.36
C SER A 11 2.56 3.00 7.42
N ILE A 12 1.84 3.47 6.39
CA ILE A 12 0.39 3.31 6.32
C ILE A 12 0.01 1.83 6.22
N VAL A 13 0.70 1.09 5.35
CA VAL A 13 0.42 -0.34 5.19
C VAL A 13 0.68 -1.09 6.49
N GLN A 14 1.80 -0.80 7.14
CA GLN A 14 2.17 -1.45 8.40
C GLN A 14 1.13 -1.17 9.48
N GLU A 15 0.72 0.08 9.61
CA GLU A 15 -0.25 0.51 10.61
C GLU A 15 -1.61 -0.17 10.38
N ARG A 16 -2.08 -0.20 9.13
CA ARG A 16 -3.33 -0.86 8.78
C ARG A 16 -3.30 -2.35 9.03
N GLN A 17 -2.19 -3.01 8.69
CA GLN A 17 -2.03 -4.43 8.94
C GLN A 17 -2.08 -4.74 10.43
N ASN A 18 -1.44 -3.91 11.26
CA ASN A 18 -1.46 -4.10 12.70
C ASN A 18 -2.87 -3.96 13.28
N MET A 19 -3.67 -3.08 12.70
CA MET A 19 -5.06 -2.89 13.14
C MET A 19 -5.97 -4.05 12.75
N ASP A 20 -5.67 -4.72 11.66
CA ASP A 20 -6.50 -5.78 11.09
C ASP A 20 -5.86 -7.16 11.17
N ASP A 21 -5.04 -7.41 12.18
CA ASP A 21 -4.39 -8.72 12.42
C ASP A 21 -3.61 -9.24 11.21
N GLY A 22 -2.92 -8.35 10.51
CA GLY A 22 -2.12 -8.74 9.36
C GLY A 22 -2.88 -8.89 8.05
N ALA A 23 -4.13 -8.46 8.00
CA ALA A 23 -4.91 -8.51 6.78
C ALA A 23 -4.33 -7.58 5.71
N PRO A 24 -4.43 -7.95 4.42
CA PRO A 24 -3.95 -7.10 3.34
C PRO A 24 -4.67 -5.75 3.31
N VAL A 25 -3.96 -4.73 2.83
CA VAL A 25 -4.47 -3.35 2.79
C VAL A 25 -4.88 -3.01 1.38
N ASN A 26 -6.03 -2.37 1.25
CA ASN A 26 -6.58 -1.95 -0.03
C ASN A 26 -5.85 -0.71 -0.54
N THR A 27 -5.58 -0.66 -1.85
CA THR A 27 -4.94 0.49 -2.48
C THR A 27 -5.66 1.80 -2.15
N ARG A 28 -6.98 1.79 -2.16
CA ARG A 28 -7.79 2.96 -1.89
C ARG A 28 -7.58 3.48 -0.48
N ASP A 29 -7.44 2.60 0.49
CA ASP A 29 -7.18 2.98 1.88
C ASP A 29 -5.85 3.68 2.03
N ILE A 30 -4.85 3.24 1.27
CA ILE A 30 -3.53 3.88 1.26
C ILE A 30 -3.62 5.25 0.60
N ALA A 31 -4.34 5.35 -0.51
CA ALA A 31 -4.48 6.59 -1.26
C ALA A 31 -5.34 7.63 -0.54
N ASP A 32 -6.06 7.23 0.48
CA ASP A 32 -6.89 8.12 1.29
C ASP A 32 -6.05 9.05 2.18
N ALA A 33 -4.78 8.76 2.33
CA ALA A 33 -3.88 9.58 3.14
C ALA A 33 -3.72 10.98 2.52
N PRO A 34 -3.66 12.04 3.34
CA PRO A 34 -3.50 13.40 2.81
C PRO A 34 -2.24 13.57 1.98
N GLY A 35 -2.36 14.25 0.86
CA GLY A 35 -1.23 14.57 0.00
C GLY A 35 -0.85 13.48 -0.98
N LEU A 36 -1.57 12.37 -1.00
CA LEU A 36 -1.30 11.28 -1.95
C LEU A 36 -2.45 11.16 -2.96
N SER A 37 -2.09 10.95 -4.22
CA SER A 37 -3.07 10.63 -5.26
C SER A 37 -3.09 9.13 -5.49
N ILE A 38 -4.20 8.60 -5.98
CA ILE A 38 -4.33 7.17 -6.28
C ILE A 38 -3.29 6.73 -7.32
N TYR A 39 -2.97 7.61 -8.27
CA TYR A 39 -1.99 7.30 -9.32
C TYR A 39 -0.59 7.16 -8.76
N GLN A 40 -0.19 8.07 -7.86
CA GLN A 40 1.11 8.00 -7.21
C GLN A 40 1.21 6.77 -6.32
N VAL A 41 0.17 6.50 -5.55
CA VAL A 41 0.16 5.35 -4.65
C VAL A 41 0.30 4.06 -5.44
N ARG A 42 -0.45 3.90 -6.53
CA ARG A 42 -0.36 2.69 -7.36
C ARG A 42 1.03 2.51 -7.94
N LEU A 43 1.64 3.59 -8.41
CA LEU A 43 2.99 3.54 -8.98
C LEU A 43 4.00 3.05 -7.94
N TYR A 44 3.98 3.64 -6.76
CA TYR A 44 4.92 3.26 -5.70
C TYR A 44 4.65 1.85 -5.16
N LEU A 45 3.39 1.44 -5.07
CA LEU A 45 3.06 0.09 -4.64
C LEU A 45 3.61 -0.96 -5.62
N GLU A 46 3.48 -0.70 -6.92
CA GLU A 46 4.04 -1.61 -7.93
C GLU A 46 5.56 -1.66 -7.84
N GLN A 47 6.22 -0.54 -7.61
CA GLN A 47 7.66 -0.51 -7.44
C GLN A 47 8.11 -1.29 -6.21
N LEU A 48 7.41 -1.14 -5.10
CA LEU A 48 7.71 -1.87 -3.88
C LEU A 48 7.46 -3.37 -4.04
N HIS A 49 6.45 -3.73 -4.81
CA HIS A 49 6.19 -5.12 -5.16
C HIS A 49 7.33 -5.70 -5.99
N ASP A 50 7.81 -4.95 -6.97
CA ASP A 50 8.90 -5.40 -7.87
C ASP A 50 10.19 -5.69 -7.10
N VAL A 51 10.47 -4.93 -6.06
CA VAL A 51 11.69 -5.12 -5.26
C VAL A 51 11.49 -6.05 -4.06
N GLY A 52 10.31 -6.64 -3.91
CA GLY A 52 10.05 -7.63 -2.88
C GLY A 52 9.71 -7.10 -1.51
N VAL A 53 9.37 -5.83 -1.39
CA VAL A 53 8.97 -5.22 -0.11
C VAL A 53 7.51 -5.51 0.20
N LEU A 54 6.67 -5.51 -0.83
CA LEU A 54 5.25 -5.76 -0.69
C LEU A 54 4.83 -6.99 -1.48
N GLU A 55 3.84 -7.69 -0.95
CA GLU A 55 3.17 -8.77 -1.65
C GLU A 55 1.85 -8.26 -2.20
N LYS A 56 1.57 -8.55 -3.47
CA LYS A 56 0.29 -8.22 -4.07
C LYS A 56 -0.66 -9.39 -3.91
N VAL A 57 -1.72 -9.17 -3.16
CA VAL A 57 -2.73 -10.20 -2.95
C VAL A 57 -3.81 -10.04 -4.01
N ASN A 58 -3.98 -11.06 -4.85
CA ASN A 58 -4.95 -11.01 -5.92
C ASN A 58 -6.36 -11.20 -5.37
N ALA A 59 -7.18 -10.18 -5.54
CA ALA A 59 -8.55 -10.18 -5.01
C ALA A 59 -9.59 -10.44 -6.09
N GLY A 60 -9.18 -10.83 -7.31
CA GLY A 60 -10.09 -11.14 -8.39
C GLY A 60 -10.36 -9.95 -9.31
N LYS A 61 -11.17 -10.18 -10.33
CA LYS A 61 -11.49 -9.16 -11.34
C LYS A 61 -12.36 -8.06 -10.75
N GLY A 62 -12.03 -6.82 -11.09
CA GLY A 62 -12.81 -5.67 -10.70
C GLY A 62 -12.64 -5.24 -9.26
N VAL A 63 -11.75 -5.90 -8.51
CA VAL A 63 -11.47 -5.55 -7.13
C VAL A 63 -10.15 -4.79 -7.06
N PRO A 64 -10.06 -3.69 -6.31
CA PRO A 64 -8.79 -2.99 -6.13
C PRO A 64 -7.71 -3.92 -5.58
N GLY A 65 -6.47 -3.70 -5.97
CA GLY A 65 -5.36 -4.49 -5.49
C GLY A 65 -5.21 -4.42 -3.98
N LEU A 66 -4.91 -5.56 -3.38
CA LEU A 66 -4.60 -5.65 -1.96
C LEU A 66 -3.11 -5.85 -1.78
N TRP A 67 -2.55 -5.26 -0.74
CA TRP A 67 -1.11 -5.24 -0.50
C TRP A 67 -0.80 -5.62 0.93
N ARG A 68 0.32 -6.32 1.11
CA ARG A 68 0.77 -6.74 2.43
C ARG A 68 2.30 -6.63 2.49
N LEU A 69 2.83 -6.18 3.63
CA LEU A 69 4.28 -6.17 3.85
C LEU A 69 4.80 -7.59 4.03
N LEU A 70 5.91 -7.86 3.37
CA LEU A 70 6.61 -9.14 3.51
C LEU A 70 7.55 -9.15 4.68
#